data_62f9e7b5ef6d998f41d1652ba042422d
#
_entry.id   62f9e7b5ef6d998f41d1652ba042422d
#
_cell.length_a   1.000
_cell.length_b   1.000
_cell.length_c   1.000
_cell.angle_alpha   90.00
_cell.angle_beta   90.00
_cell.angle_gamma   90.00
#
_symmetry.space_group_name_H-M   'P 1'
#
loop_
_entity.id
_entity.type
_entity.pdbx_description
1 polymer ?
#
loop_
_entity_poly.entity_id
_entity_poly.type
_entity_poly.pdbx_seq_one_letter_code
_entity_poly.pdbx_strand_id
1 'polypeptide(L)'
;MGSFFIFGQNEKEKSKGVKTVKKMITILLLLMMILPSISFAQGTDTYIVQRGDSLWKIAVKYQIGLSEIINANKQIPNPRLIYPNQKINIPNIDTTKNVEVQVQQIVNQERSKAGLKPLVMDWELQRVARTKSCDMATTGYFSHQSPDYGSPFDMMKSFGIKYRTAGENIAKGQRTPQEVMQSWMNSSGHRANILKGDFTHIGVGYCQQGNHWTQLFIGK
;
A
#
# COMPACT_ATOMS: atom_id res chain seq x y z
N MET A 1 -35.59 -63.55 38.25
CA MET A 1 -35.29 -63.71 36.78
C MET A 1 -35.81 -62.49 36.08
N GLY A 2 -34.96 -61.74 35.40
CA GLY A 2 -35.43 -60.72 34.49
C GLY A 2 -34.86 -59.31 34.72
N SER A 3 -33.57 -59.07 34.46
CA SER A 3 -33.09 -57.70 34.25
C SER A 3 -31.74 -57.76 33.51
N PHE A 4 -31.80 -58.02 32.22
CA PHE A 4 -30.58 -58.02 31.37
C PHE A 4 -30.86 -57.73 29.92
N PHE A 5 -31.51 -56.60 29.55
CA PHE A 5 -31.70 -56.29 28.12
C PHE A 5 -31.96 -54.81 27.82
N ILE A 6 -31.43 -53.84 28.55
CA ILE A 6 -31.62 -52.42 28.23
C ILE A 6 -30.33 -51.64 27.97
N PHE A 7 -29.15 -52.21 28.23
CA PHE A 7 -27.88 -51.44 28.09
C PHE A 7 -27.26 -51.43 26.69
N GLY A 8 -27.68 -52.27 25.75
CA GLY A 8 -27.01 -52.39 24.43
C GLY A 8 -27.51 -51.48 23.33
N GLN A 9 -28.68 -50.85 23.45
CA GLN A 9 -29.27 -50.03 22.38
C GLN A 9 -28.80 -48.57 22.44
N ASN A 10 -28.49 -48.01 23.60
CA ASN A 10 -28.12 -46.60 23.76
C ASN A 10 -26.71 -46.24 23.25
N GLU A 11 -25.80 -47.20 23.26
CA GLU A 11 -24.42 -46.93 22.76
C GLU A 11 -24.33 -46.94 21.21
N LYS A 12 -25.16 -47.78 20.53
CA LYS A 12 -25.17 -47.81 19.06
C LYS A 12 -25.80 -46.56 18.44
N GLU A 13 -26.81 -45.98 19.10
CA GLU A 13 -27.39 -44.70 18.63
C GLU A 13 -26.48 -43.51 18.88
N LYS A 14 -25.82 -43.42 20.03
CA LYS A 14 -24.81 -42.40 20.29
C LYS A 14 -23.62 -42.46 19.32
N SER A 15 -23.16 -43.66 18.96
CA SER A 15 -22.09 -43.86 17.97
C SER A 15 -22.47 -43.42 16.55
N LYS A 16 -23.74 -43.65 16.14
CA LYS A 16 -24.27 -43.21 14.84
C LYS A 16 -24.38 -41.67 14.79
N GLY A 17 -24.89 -41.04 15.83
CA GLY A 17 -25.00 -39.56 15.92
C GLY A 17 -23.63 -38.86 15.84
N VAL A 18 -22.62 -39.36 16.56
CA VAL A 18 -21.26 -38.80 16.53
C VAL A 18 -20.58 -38.98 15.18
N LYS A 19 -20.79 -40.12 14.48
CA LYS A 19 -20.24 -40.30 13.12
C LYS A 19 -20.91 -39.38 12.10
N THR A 20 -22.22 -39.14 12.22
CA THR A 20 -22.98 -38.24 11.35
C THR A 20 -22.56 -36.79 11.55
N VAL A 21 -22.38 -36.33 12.79
CA VAL A 21 -21.92 -34.97 13.11
C VAL A 21 -20.48 -34.75 12.64
N LYS A 22 -19.56 -35.73 12.85
CA LYS A 22 -18.20 -35.64 12.32
C LYS A 22 -18.19 -35.56 10.78
N LYS A 23 -19.01 -36.33 10.09
CA LYS A 23 -19.15 -36.31 8.64
C LYS A 23 -19.71 -35.00 8.11
N MET A 24 -20.69 -34.39 8.80
CA MET A 24 -21.22 -33.06 8.48
C MET A 24 -20.17 -31.96 8.72
N ILE A 25 -19.41 -31.99 9.81
CA ILE A 25 -18.34 -31.04 10.09
C ILE A 25 -17.23 -31.15 9.05
N THR A 26 -16.85 -32.36 8.62
CA THR A 26 -15.84 -32.59 7.58
C THR A 26 -16.32 -32.04 6.22
N ILE A 27 -17.60 -32.24 5.87
CA ILE A 27 -18.20 -31.70 4.63
C ILE A 27 -18.28 -30.17 4.69
N LEU A 28 -18.62 -29.58 5.85
CA LEU A 28 -18.66 -28.13 6.03
C LEU A 28 -17.27 -27.49 5.94
N LEU A 29 -16.24 -28.15 6.49
CA LEU A 29 -14.85 -27.71 6.38
C LEU A 29 -14.29 -27.88 4.94
N LEU A 30 -14.71 -28.89 4.20
CA LEU A 30 -14.35 -29.06 2.79
C LEU A 30 -15.03 -28.03 1.88
N LEU A 31 -16.28 -27.63 2.21
CA LEU A 31 -17.02 -26.60 1.46
C LEU A 31 -16.44 -25.19 1.71
N MET A 32 -15.79 -24.93 2.85
CA MET A 32 -15.14 -23.67 3.16
C MET A 32 -13.81 -23.44 2.40
N MET A 33 -13.24 -24.49 1.79
CA MET A 33 -12.00 -24.37 1.00
C MET A 33 -12.21 -23.99 -0.48
N ILE A 34 -13.47 -23.85 -0.93
CA ILE A 34 -13.77 -23.43 -2.31
C ILE A 34 -14.48 -22.07 -2.27
N LEU A 35 -13.94 -21.12 -1.50
CA LEU A 35 -14.26 -19.74 -1.76
C LEU A 35 -13.38 -19.32 -2.96
N PRO A 36 -13.95 -18.94 -4.11
CA PRO A 36 -13.17 -18.34 -5.16
C PRO A 36 -12.50 -17.11 -4.55
N SER A 37 -11.18 -17.05 -4.63
CA SER A 37 -10.46 -15.82 -4.38
C SER A 37 -11.04 -14.80 -5.35
N ILE A 38 -11.92 -13.92 -4.87
CA ILE A 38 -12.37 -12.78 -5.64
C ILE A 38 -11.11 -11.91 -5.77
N SER A 39 -10.36 -12.15 -6.82
CA SER A 39 -9.36 -11.20 -7.30
C SER A 39 -10.17 -10.00 -7.74
N PHE A 40 -10.24 -8.96 -6.91
CA PHE A 40 -10.64 -7.65 -7.36
C PHE A 40 -9.62 -7.25 -8.42
N ALA A 41 -9.96 -7.47 -9.68
CA ALA A 41 -9.24 -6.83 -10.77
C ALA A 41 -9.25 -5.34 -10.45
N GLN A 42 -8.08 -4.78 -10.17
CA GLN A 42 -7.92 -3.35 -9.98
C GLN A 42 -8.49 -2.69 -11.25
N GLY A 43 -9.64 -2.03 -11.15
CA GLY A 43 -10.31 -1.41 -12.28
C GLY A 43 -9.32 -0.46 -12.96
N THR A 44 -9.15 -0.60 -14.26
CA THR A 44 -8.35 0.33 -15.05
C THR A 44 -9.30 1.20 -15.83
N ASP A 45 -9.23 2.51 -15.63
CA ASP A 45 -9.87 3.47 -16.52
C ASP A 45 -9.07 3.56 -17.82
N THR A 46 -9.75 3.86 -18.92
CA THR A 46 -9.09 4.06 -20.21
C THR A 46 -9.07 5.54 -20.57
N TYR A 47 -7.89 6.05 -20.88
CA TYR A 47 -7.68 7.39 -21.41
C TYR A 47 -7.35 7.35 -22.90
N ILE A 48 -7.95 8.23 -23.67
CA ILE A 48 -7.64 8.41 -25.11
C ILE A 48 -6.67 9.57 -25.25
N VAL A 49 -5.47 9.27 -25.78
CA VAL A 49 -4.39 10.24 -25.97
C VAL A 49 -4.84 11.39 -26.86
N GLN A 50 -4.61 12.60 -26.41
CA GLN A 50 -4.86 13.84 -27.14
C GLN A 50 -3.56 14.35 -27.77
N ARG A 51 -3.68 15.23 -28.78
CA ARG A 51 -2.51 15.89 -29.39
C ARG A 51 -1.72 16.68 -28.34
N GLY A 52 -0.42 16.41 -28.23
CA GLY A 52 0.47 17.07 -27.27
C GLY A 52 0.56 16.40 -25.91
N ASP A 53 -0.10 15.24 -25.70
CA ASP A 53 0.07 14.41 -24.53
C ASP A 53 1.42 13.70 -24.50
N SER A 54 1.83 13.35 -23.30
CA SER A 54 2.86 12.36 -23.01
C SER A 54 2.39 11.51 -21.83
N LEU A 55 2.95 10.32 -21.62
CA LEU A 55 2.61 9.51 -20.43
C LEU A 55 2.86 10.29 -19.15
N TRP A 56 3.88 11.16 -19.11
CA TRP A 56 4.12 12.07 -18.00
C TRP A 56 2.96 13.02 -17.74
N LYS A 57 2.48 13.74 -18.77
CA LYS A 57 1.34 14.66 -18.62
C LYS A 57 0.07 13.94 -18.17
N ILE A 58 -0.15 12.73 -18.67
CA ILE A 58 -1.28 11.89 -18.28
C ILE A 58 -1.11 11.44 -16.82
N ALA A 59 0.09 11.00 -16.40
CA ALA A 59 0.38 10.63 -15.03
C ALA A 59 0.13 11.80 -14.06
N VAL A 60 0.57 13.01 -14.41
CA VAL A 60 0.29 14.24 -13.64
C VAL A 60 -1.20 14.48 -13.50
N LYS A 61 -1.96 14.39 -14.61
CA LYS A 61 -3.40 14.60 -14.63
C LYS A 61 -4.15 13.68 -13.67
N TYR A 62 -3.72 12.44 -13.55
CA TYR A 62 -4.33 11.43 -12.68
C TYR A 62 -3.64 11.30 -11.31
N GLN A 63 -2.61 12.12 -11.04
CA GLN A 63 -1.81 12.07 -9.81
C GLN A 63 -1.28 10.67 -9.49
N ILE A 64 -0.76 10.00 -10.51
CA ILE A 64 -0.11 8.69 -10.42
C ILE A 64 1.35 8.82 -10.85
N GLY A 65 2.20 7.86 -10.47
CA GLY A 65 3.58 7.84 -10.93
C GLY A 65 3.71 7.47 -12.40
N LEU A 66 4.79 7.92 -13.04
CA LEU A 66 5.10 7.51 -14.41
C LEU A 66 5.37 6.01 -14.49
N SER A 67 5.97 5.42 -13.45
CA SER A 67 6.19 3.97 -13.34
C SER A 67 4.89 3.18 -13.31
N GLU A 68 3.89 3.66 -12.56
CA GLU A 68 2.58 3.00 -12.47
C GLU A 68 1.87 3.00 -13.82
N ILE A 69 1.86 4.14 -14.53
CA ILE A 69 1.20 4.20 -15.84
C ILE A 69 1.96 3.39 -16.90
N ILE A 70 3.30 3.36 -16.88
CA ILE A 70 4.12 2.50 -17.75
C ILE A 70 3.83 1.03 -17.47
N ASN A 71 3.79 0.62 -16.20
CA ASN A 71 3.53 -0.76 -15.80
C ASN A 71 2.12 -1.24 -16.17
N ALA A 72 1.14 -0.34 -16.15
CA ALA A 72 -0.23 -0.63 -16.61
C ALA A 72 -0.36 -0.70 -18.14
N ASN A 73 0.69 -0.33 -18.90
CA ASN A 73 0.70 -0.21 -20.34
C ASN A 73 1.89 -0.91 -21.00
N LYS A 74 2.24 -2.10 -20.55
CA LYS A 74 3.36 -2.91 -21.08
C LYS A 74 3.23 -3.24 -22.58
N GLN A 75 2.04 -3.09 -23.15
CA GLN A 75 1.79 -3.22 -24.58
C GLN A 75 2.39 -2.06 -25.41
N ILE A 76 2.83 -0.97 -24.77
CA ILE A 76 3.48 0.17 -25.44
C ILE A 76 4.99 -0.10 -25.49
N PRO A 77 5.57 -0.38 -26.67
CA PRO A 77 6.99 -0.75 -26.76
C PRO A 77 7.95 0.37 -26.31
N ASN A 78 7.56 1.62 -26.61
CA ASN A 78 8.34 2.80 -26.25
C ASN A 78 7.46 3.79 -25.46
N PRO A 79 7.61 3.85 -24.12
CA PRO A 79 6.82 4.76 -23.27
C PRO A 79 7.05 6.25 -23.54
N ARG A 80 8.10 6.61 -24.28
CA ARG A 80 8.37 8.01 -24.67
C ARG A 80 7.59 8.42 -25.91
N LEU A 81 6.95 7.46 -26.61
CA LEU A 81 6.29 7.69 -27.89
C LEU A 81 4.86 7.16 -27.82
N ILE A 82 3.90 8.07 -27.67
CA ILE A 82 2.47 7.79 -27.73
C ILE A 82 1.83 8.67 -28.80
N TYR A 83 0.72 8.22 -29.37
CA TYR A 83 0.08 8.87 -30.51
C TYR A 83 -1.37 9.27 -30.17
N PRO A 84 -1.90 10.36 -30.77
CA PRO A 84 -3.31 10.69 -30.65
C PRO A 84 -4.21 9.50 -30.99
N ASN A 85 -5.32 9.38 -30.27
CA ASN A 85 -6.30 8.28 -30.32
C ASN A 85 -5.79 6.92 -29.77
N GLN A 86 -4.54 6.81 -29.31
CA GLN A 86 -4.06 5.63 -28.60
C GLN A 86 -4.78 5.48 -27.27
N LYS A 87 -5.13 4.24 -26.90
CA LYS A 87 -5.73 3.91 -25.60
C LYS A 87 -4.63 3.69 -24.57
N ILE A 88 -4.72 4.38 -23.44
CA ILE A 88 -3.83 4.24 -22.27
C ILE A 88 -4.66 3.74 -21.09
N ASN A 89 -4.22 2.64 -20.49
CA ASN A 89 -4.79 2.14 -19.25
C ASN A 89 -4.32 3.00 -18.09
N ILE A 90 -5.25 3.57 -17.33
CA ILE A 90 -4.97 4.33 -16.11
C ILE A 90 -5.16 3.39 -14.93
N PRO A 91 -4.11 3.03 -14.19
CA PRO A 91 -4.25 2.15 -13.03
C PRO A 91 -5.05 2.85 -11.93
N ASN A 92 -6.05 2.15 -11.39
CA ASN A 92 -6.73 2.61 -10.20
C ASN A 92 -5.84 2.31 -8.97
N ILE A 93 -5.34 3.35 -8.32
CA ILE A 93 -4.53 3.28 -7.09
C ILE A 93 -5.25 3.91 -5.89
N ASP A 94 -6.58 4.05 -5.95
CA ASP A 94 -7.34 4.74 -4.90
C ASP A 94 -7.19 4.07 -3.53
N THR A 95 -7.17 2.74 -3.49
CA THR A 95 -6.91 2.01 -2.24
C THR A 95 -5.55 2.38 -1.65
N THR A 96 -4.50 2.44 -2.46
CA THR A 96 -3.15 2.85 -2.02
C THR A 96 -3.15 4.32 -1.57
N LYS A 97 -3.74 5.22 -2.36
CA LYS A 97 -3.87 6.64 -1.99
C LYS A 97 -4.63 6.83 -0.69
N ASN A 98 -5.73 6.08 -0.48
CA ASN A 98 -6.51 6.15 0.75
C ASN A 98 -5.69 5.74 1.98
N VAL A 99 -4.90 4.68 1.88
CA VAL A 99 -3.99 4.22 2.93
C VAL A 99 -2.91 5.28 3.24
N GLU A 100 -2.32 5.89 2.23
CA GLU A 100 -1.33 6.95 2.35
C GLU A 100 -1.90 8.21 3.01
N VAL A 101 -3.12 8.60 2.64
CA VAL A 101 -3.85 9.73 3.26
C VAL A 101 -4.15 9.45 4.74
N GLN A 102 -4.53 8.24 5.11
CA GLN A 102 -4.73 7.87 6.52
C GLN A 102 -3.44 8.02 7.34
N VAL A 103 -2.28 7.65 6.80
CA VAL A 103 -0.99 7.89 7.47
C VAL A 103 -0.76 9.39 7.68
N GLN A 104 -0.98 10.23 6.68
CA GLN A 104 -0.83 11.68 6.81
C GLN A 104 -1.80 12.26 7.86
N GLN A 105 -3.03 11.76 7.93
CA GLN A 105 -3.99 12.19 8.95
C GLN A 105 -3.51 11.85 10.37
N ILE A 106 -2.96 10.64 10.59
CA ILE A 106 -2.41 10.24 11.88
C ILE A 106 -1.16 11.08 12.23
N VAL A 107 -0.27 11.34 11.25
CA VAL A 107 0.85 12.28 11.43
C VAL A 107 0.35 13.62 11.94
N ASN A 108 -0.68 14.17 11.33
CA ASN A 108 -1.22 15.48 11.71
C ASN A 108 -1.92 15.46 13.08
N GLN A 109 -2.51 14.34 13.48
CA GLN A 109 -3.00 14.15 14.86
C GLN A 109 -1.85 14.19 15.88
N GLU A 110 -0.73 13.47 15.63
CA GLU A 110 0.43 13.48 16.51
C GLU A 110 1.10 14.87 16.58
N ARG A 111 1.17 15.57 15.45
CA ARG A 111 1.69 16.94 15.40
C ARG A 111 0.79 17.91 16.17
N SER A 112 -0.53 17.78 16.05
CA SER A 112 -1.50 18.59 16.82
C SER A 112 -1.34 18.40 18.33
N LYS A 113 -1.14 17.15 18.80
CA LYS A 113 -0.85 16.86 20.21
C LYS A 113 0.43 17.55 20.70
N ALA A 114 1.39 17.78 19.81
CA ALA A 114 2.65 18.47 20.09
C ALA A 114 2.59 19.99 19.84
N GLY A 115 1.43 20.55 19.53
CA GLY A 115 1.26 21.98 19.26
C GLY A 115 1.86 22.46 17.92
N LEU A 116 2.10 21.54 16.98
CA LEU A 116 2.70 21.82 15.68
C LEU A 116 1.65 22.01 14.59
N LYS A 117 1.98 22.82 13.59
CA LYS A 117 1.14 22.98 12.40
C LYS A 117 1.03 21.66 11.63
N PRO A 118 -0.14 21.36 11.01
CA PRO A 118 -0.31 20.18 10.19
C PRO A 118 0.58 20.25 8.93
N LEU A 119 1.01 19.09 8.44
CA LEU A 119 1.70 18.95 7.16
C LEU A 119 0.67 18.83 6.03
N VAL A 120 0.92 19.54 4.93
CA VAL A 120 0.11 19.46 3.71
C VAL A 120 0.63 18.30 2.86
N MET A 121 -0.28 17.46 2.34
CA MET A 121 0.10 16.42 1.38
C MET A 121 0.58 17.07 0.09
N ASP A 122 1.78 16.71 -0.34
CA ASP A 122 2.33 17.11 -1.64
C ASP A 122 2.30 15.89 -2.57
N TRP A 123 1.51 15.93 -3.63
CA TRP A 123 1.29 14.79 -4.51
C TRP A 123 2.55 14.37 -5.29
N GLU A 124 3.44 15.31 -5.63
CA GLU A 124 4.72 15.00 -6.28
C GLU A 124 5.65 14.30 -5.31
N LEU A 125 5.72 14.78 -4.06
CA LEU A 125 6.49 14.14 -2.99
C LEU A 125 5.90 12.76 -2.64
N GLN A 126 4.57 12.62 -2.63
CA GLN A 126 3.87 11.35 -2.44
C GLN A 126 4.25 10.33 -3.53
N ARG A 127 4.30 10.76 -4.78
CA ARG A 127 4.76 9.92 -5.90
C ARG A 127 6.21 9.44 -5.69
N VAL A 128 7.11 10.33 -5.25
CA VAL A 128 8.50 9.95 -4.94
C VAL A 128 8.54 8.93 -3.80
N ALA A 129 7.80 9.17 -2.72
CA ALA A 129 7.70 8.25 -1.59
C ALA A 129 7.18 6.87 -2.00
N ARG A 130 6.15 6.82 -2.87
CA ARG A 130 5.61 5.55 -3.40
C ARG A 130 6.64 4.85 -4.29
N THR A 131 7.35 5.59 -5.15
CA THR A 131 8.43 5.03 -5.96
C THR A 131 9.51 4.42 -5.06
N LYS A 132 9.92 5.10 -3.98
CA LYS A 132 10.90 4.58 -3.02
C LYS A 132 10.42 3.30 -2.33
N SER A 133 9.15 3.25 -1.89
CA SER A 133 8.58 2.06 -1.26
C SER A 133 8.57 0.86 -2.22
N CYS A 134 8.18 1.07 -3.47
CA CYS A 134 8.15 0.00 -4.47
C CYS A 134 9.55 -0.36 -4.97
N ASP A 135 10.49 0.57 -5.03
CA ASP A 135 11.88 0.31 -5.32
C ASP A 135 12.51 -0.64 -4.29
N MET A 136 12.31 -0.36 -2.99
CA MET A 136 12.74 -1.27 -1.91
C MET A 136 12.13 -2.67 -2.06
N ALA A 137 10.85 -2.75 -2.45
CA ALA A 137 10.14 -4.03 -2.59
C ALA A 137 10.61 -4.85 -3.79
N THR A 138 10.83 -4.21 -4.94
CA THR A 138 11.15 -4.88 -6.21
C THR A 138 12.63 -5.21 -6.34
N THR A 139 13.50 -4.34 -5.84
CA THR A 139 14.96 -4.54 -5.87
C THR A 139 15.46 -5.34 -4.66
N GLY A 140 14.59 -5.57 -3.66
CA GLY A 140 14.87 -6.48 -2.55
C GLY A 140 15.80 -5.91 -1.46
N TYR A 141 15.82 -4.59 -1.27
CA TYR A 141 16.59 -3.96 -0.21
C TYR A 141 15.69 -3.22 0.81
N PHE A 142 16.25 -2.85 1.96
CA PHE A 142 15.61 -2.00 2.95
C PHE A 142 16.63 -1.02 3.53
N SER A 143 16.72 0.16 2.93
CA SER A 143 17.72 1.19 3.26
C SER A 143 17.25 2.56 2.79
N HIS A 144 17.72 3.62 3.45
CA HIS A 144 17.59 4.98 2.95
C HIS A 144 18.31 5.18 1.60
N GLN A 145 19.44 4.50 1.42
CA GLN A 145 20.21 4.52 0.17
C GLN A 145 19.61 3.56 -0.85
N SER A 146 19.12 4.09 -1.97
CA SER A 146 18.65 3.29 -3.11
C SER A 146 19.83 2.94 -4.02
N PRO A 147 19.90 1.69 -4.52
CA PRO A 147 20.87 1.34 -5.57
C PRO A 147 20.67 2.14 -6.86
N ASP A 148 19.42 2.48 -7.20
CA ASP A 148 19.05 3.13 -8.47
C ASP A 148 18.99 4.65 -8.36
N TYR A 149 18.57 5.20 -7.20
CA TYR A 149 18.29 6.63 -7.01
C TYR A 149 19.23 7.34 -6.03
N GLY A 150 20.14 6.62 -5.37
CA GLY A 150 21.02 7.20 -4.37
C GLY A 150 20.32 7.50 -3.04
N SER A 151 20.69 8.57 -2.36
CA SER A 151 20.06 9.02 -1.13
C SER A 151 18.62 9.50 -1.37
N PRO A 152 17.77 9.60 -0.34
CA PRO A 152 16.43 10.18 -0.49
C PRO A 152 16.47 11.63 -1.03
N PHE A 153 17.53 12.35 -0.75
CA PHE A 153 17.76 13.72 -1.25
C PHE A 153 18.10 13.73 -2.74
N ASP A 154 18.94 12.80 -3.20
CA ASP A 154 19.25 12.62 -4.62
C ASP A 154 18.00 12.19 -5.39
N MET A 155 17.22 11.28 -4.82
CA MET A 155 15.96 10.83 -5.40
C MET A 155 14.99 11.99 -5.54
N MET A 156 14.72 12.77 -4.48
CA MET A 156 13.84 13.93 -4.54
C MET A 156 14.33 14.94 -5.61
N LYS A 157 15.62 15.19 -5.67
CA LYS A 157 16.24 16.09 -6.68
C LYS A 157 16.02 15.58 -8.10
N SER A 158 16.21 14.28 -8.35
CA SER A 158 16.01 13.66 -9.68
C SER A 158 14.54 13.74 -10.15
N PHE A 159 13.60 13.81 -9.20
CA PHE A 159 12.18 14.02 -9.46
C PHE A 159 11.77 15.51 -9.51
N GLY A 160 12.73 16.44 -9.39
CA GLY A 160 12.48 17.88 -9.48
C GLY A 160 11.89 18.52 -8.23
N ILE A 161 11.89 17.82 -7.09
CA ILE A 161 11.38 18.34 -5.82
C ILE A 161 12.34 19.42 -5.28
N LYS A 162 11.78 20.60 -5.00
CA LYS A 162 12.54 21.72 -4.41
C LYS A 162 12.15 21.89 -2.94
N TYR A 163 13.14 22.07 -2.07
CA TYR A 163 12.93 22.23 -0.63
C TYR A 163 14.10 22.99 0.02
N ARG A 164 13.88 23.48 1.24
CA ARG A 164 14.92 24.05 2.12
C ARG A 164 15.44 23.00 3.10
N THR A 165 14.53 22.20 3.68
CA THR A 165 14.84 21.12 4.60
C THR A 165 14.09 19.87 4.15
N ALA A 166 14.67 18.69 4.41
CA ALA A 166 14.05 17.43 4.07
C ALA A 166 14.38 16.33 5.09
N GLY A 167 13.57 15.26 5.10
CA GLY A 167 13.77 14.08 5.92
C GLY A 167 13.01 12.89 5.35
N GLU A 168 13.44 11.70 5.78
CA GLU A 168 12.80 10.44 5.36
C GLU A 168 12.60 9.53 6.57
N ASN A 169 11.45 8.85 6.60
CA ASN A 169 11.19 7.66 7.41
C ASN A 169 10.85 6.50 6.48
N ILE A 170 11.40 5.33 6.74
CA ILE A 170 11.05 4.08 6.05
C ILE A 170 10.60 3.03 7.04
N ALA A 171 9.71 2.14 6.61
CA ALA A 171 9.27 0.98 7.40
C ALA A 171 8.91 -0.19 6.48
N LYS A 172 8.90 -1.41 7.05
CA LYS A 172 8.61 -2.65 6.32
C LYS A 172 7.85 -3.64 7.18
N GLY A 173 6.81 -4.25 6.63
CA GLY A 173 6.08 -5.35 7.25
C GLY A 173 4.77 -4.94 7.94
N GLN A 174 4.58 -3.68 8.31
CA GLN A 174 3.33 -3.18 8.89
C GLN A 174 2.21 -3.21 7.85
N ARG A 175 1.04 -3.71 8.25
CA ARG A 175 -0.08 -3.95 7.33
C ARG A 175 -1.10 -2.82 7.30
N THR A 176 -1.06 -1.93 8.31
CA THR A 176 -2.03 -0.85 8.46
C THR A 176 -1.35 0.50 8.72
N PRO A 177 -2.01 1.62 8.40
CA PRO A 177 -1.57 2.96 8.77
C PRO A 177 -1.29 3.12 10.27
N GLN A 178 -2.11 2.49 11.11
CA GLN A 178 -1.97 2.56 12.56
C GLN A 178 -0.70 1.85 13.03
N GLU A 179 -0.44 0.64 12.52
CA GLU A 179 0.76 -0.14 12.87
C GLU A 179 2.04 0.58 12.47
N VAL A 180 2.10 1.12 11.25
CA VAL A 180 3.31 1.81 10.78
C VAL A 180 3.54 3.10 11.56
N MET A 181 2.49 3.87 11.84
CA MET A 181 2.60 5.08 12.65
C MET A 181 3.01 4.78 14.09
N GLN A 182 2.47 3.74 14.71
CA GLN A 182 2.90 3.29 16.03
C GLN A 182 4.39 2.92 16.03
N SER A 183 4.84 2.19 15.01
CA SER A 183 6.25 1.80 14.85
C SER A 183 7.15 3.04 14.76
N TRP A 184 6.80 4.02 13.92
CA TRP A 184 7.57 5.25 13.78
C TRP A 184 7.55 6.12 15.04
N MET A 185 6.41 6.25 15.72
CA MET A 185 6.31 7.05 16.95
C MET A 185 7.05 6.44 18.13
N ASN A 186 7.25 5.12 18.13
CA ASN A 186 8.05 4.42 19.16
C ASN A 186 9.57 4.50 18.89
N SER A 187 9.99 4.93 17.71
CA SER A 187 11.40 5.14 17.34
C SER A 187 11.77 6.62 17.49
N SER A 188 12.76 6.95 18.31
CA SER A 188 13.17 8.34 18.58
C SER A 188 13.55 9.11 17.31
N GLY A 189 14.26 8.47 16.37
CA GLY A 189 14.67 9.09 15.10
C GLY A 189 13.51 9.36 14.17
N HIS A 190 12.63 8.38 13.98
CA HIS A 190 11.45 8.55 13.12
C HIS A 190 10.46 9.56 13.71
N ARG A 191 10.24 9.50 15.03
CA ARG A 191 9.41 10.46 15.76
C ARG A 191 9.93 11.89 15.62
N ALA A 192 11.26 12.07 15.70
CA ALA A 192 11.88 13.38 15.53
C ALA A 192 11.56 13.99 14.16
N ASN A 193 11.56 13.21 13.08
CA ASN A 193 11.13 13.67 11.77
C ASN A 193 9.65 14.06 11.74
N ILE A 194 8.76 13.22 12.31
CA ILE A 194 7.32 13.48 12.35
C ILE A 194 7.01 14.80 13.09
N LEU A 195 7.73 15.06 14.18
CA LEU A 195 7.52 16.22 15.06
C LEU A 195 8.47 17.40 14.76
N LYS A 196 9.19 17.38 13.64
CA LYS A 196 10.05 18.51 13.27
C LYS A 196 9.22 19.71 12.82
N GLY A 197 9.45 20.85 13.45
CA GLY A 197 8.69 22.09 13.21
C GLY A 197 8.93 22.71 11.83
N ASP A 198 10.15 22.51 11.26
CA ASP A 198 10.56 23.11 9.98
C ASP A 198 9.88 22.48 8.77
N PHE A 199 9.27 21.30 8.92
CA PHE A 199 8.55 20.68 7.83
C PHE A 199 7.15 21.27 7.65
N THR A 200 6.79 21.46 6.38
CA THR A 200 5.49 22.03 5.96
C THR A 200 4.68 21.06 5.09
N HIS A 201 5.35 20.15 4.41
CA HIS A 201 4.71 19.20 3.50
C HIS A 201 5.20 17.78 3.75
N ILE A 202 4.36 16.82 3.38
CA ILE A 202 4.63 15.39 3.49
C ILE A 202 4.22 14.68 2.20
N GLY A 203 5.00 13.67 1.81
CA GLY A 203 4.60 12.64 0.86
C GLY A 203 4.65 11.28 1.56
N VAL A 204 3.56 10.53 1.49
CA VAL A 204 3.51 9.16 2.02
C VAL A 204 3.43 8.19 0.84
N GLY A 205 4.22 7.14 0.87
CA GLY A 205 4.23 6.09 -0.14
C GLY A 205 4.06 4.71 0.48
N TYR A 206 3.20 3.90 -0.12
CA TYR A 206 2.97 2.52 0.26
C TYR A 206 3.12 1.60 -0.94
N CYS A 207 3.88 0.52 -0.78
CA CYS A 207 3.97 -0.59 -1.72
C CYS A 207 3.47 -1.87 -1.03
N GLN A 208 2.37 -2.42 -1.54
CA GLN A 208 1.73 -3.60 -0.95
C GLN A 208 2.66 -4.83 -0.96
N GLN A 209 3.52 -4.94 -1.96
CA GLN A 209 4.53 -6.00 -2.02
C GLN A 209 5.48 -5.87 -0.83
N GLY A 210 5.38 -6.78 0.14
CA GLY A 210 6.19 -6.79 1.35
C GLY A 210 5.88 -5.66 2.34
N ASN A 211 4.78 -4.92 2.14
CA ASN A 211 4.34 -3.81 3.00
C ASN A 211 5.47 -2.81 3.28
N HIS A 212 6.03 -2.22 2.23
CA HIS A 212 7.04 -1.18 2.36
C HIS A 212 6.39 0.20 2.42
N TRP A 213 6.89 1.04 3.34
CA TRP A 213 6.39 2.38 3.61
C TRP A 213 7.49 3.40 3.56
N THR A 214 7.17 4.57 3.05
CA THR A 214 8.08 5.73 3.05
C THR A 214 7.30 6.98 3.42
N GLN A 215 7.83 7.79 4.33
CA GLN A 215 7.43 9.18 4.54
C GLN A 215 8.58 10.07 4.07
N LEU A 216 8.31 10.97 3.16
CA LEU A 216 9.20 12.07 2.81
C LEU A 216 8.63 13.36 3.38
N PHE A 217 9.47 14.15 4.01
CA PHE A 217 9.12 15.43 4.62
C PHE A 217 9.92 16.53 3.97
N ILE A 218 9.29 17.68 3.69
CA ILE A 218 9.99 18.86 3.21
C ILE A 218 9.50 20.15 3.88
N GLY A 219 10.42 21.10 4.05
CA GLY A 219 10.14 22.50 4.31
C GLY A 219 10.31 23.31 3.03
N LYS A 220 9.25 23.99 2.60
CA LYS A 220 9.26 24.91 1.45
C LYS A 220 9.53 26.35 1.91
#